data_0ec95700361a5e529e650f8432bccc14
#
_entry.id   0ec95700361a5e529e650f8432bccc14
#
_cell.length_a   1.000
_cell.length_b   1.000
_cell.length_c   1.000
_cell.angle_alpha   90.00
_cell.angle_beta   90.00
_cell.angle_gamma   90.00
#
_symmetry.space_group_name_H-M   'P 1'
#
loop_
_entity.id
_entity.type
_entity.pdbx_description
1 polymer ?
#
loop_
_entity_poly.entity_id
_entity_poly.type
_entity_poly.pdbx_seq_one_letter_code
_entity_poly.pdbx_strand_id
1 'polypeptide(L)'
;MNHRRFEEGRLVVASHNPGKVREIRELLAPYSADVISAGELDLPEPEETGTTFTANAELKALAAALASNSVALADDSGLAVSALDDAPGIYSARWAGPAKDFDVAMERIKTELGDAPDRSAHFVCALTLAWPDGHCETFEGTVHGTLTFPQRGALGFGYDPIFIPEGHSITFAEMDPDKKHQMSHRADAFAKLVAACFA
;
A
#
# COMPACT_ATOMS: atom_id res chain seq x y z
N MET A 1 -23.10 -4.56 8.16
CA MET A 1 -22.48 -3.74 9.24
C MET A 1 -22.60 -2.28 8.81
N ASN A 2 -22.99 -1.38 9.75
CA ASN A 2 -22.99 0.06 9.43
C ASN A 2 -21.56 0.57 9.60
N HIS A 3 -20.90 0.90 8.49
CA HIS A 3 -19.61 1.58 8.51
C HIS A 3 -19.80 3.07 8.84
N ARG A 4 -18.80 3.64 9.51
CA ARG A 4 -18.77 5.08 9.76
C ARG A 4 -18.37 5.81 8.47
N ARG A 5 -19.11 6.84 8.11
CA ARG A 5 -18.83 7.62 6.91
C ARG A 5 -17.85 8.75 7.19
N PHE A 6 -17.03 9.02 6.19
CA PHE A 6 -16.23 10.25 6.14
C PHE A 6 -17.16 11.39 5.71
N GLU A 7 -17.27 12.39 6.54
CA GLU A 7 -17.93 13.64 6.20
C GLU A 7 -16.92 14.57 5.52
N GLU A 8 -17.39 15.57 4.78
CA GLU A 8 -16.52 16.56 4.14
C GLU A 8 -15.54 17.19 5.13
N GLY A 9 -14.30 17.42 4.69
CA GLY A 9 -13.28 18.07 5.51
C GLY A 9 -11.87 17.60 5.22
N ARG A 10 -10.98 17.86 6.20
CA ARG A 10 -9.57 17.48 6.11
C ARG A 10 -9.40 15.98 6.28
N LEU A 11 -8.62 15.40 5.36
CA LEU A 11 -8.17 14.01 5.40
C LEU A 11 -6.64 13.96 5.38
N VAL A 12 -6.05 13.43 6.45
CA VAL A 12 -4.61 13.28 6.57
C VAL A 12 -4.18 11.94 5.99
N VAL A 13 -3.33 11.95 4.96
CA VAL A 13 -2.69 10.73 4.45
C VAL A 13 -1.47 10.44 5.32
N ALA A 14 -1.58 9.41 6.16
CA ALA A 14 -0.58 9.00 7.14
C ALA A 14 0.57 8.21 6.47
N SER A 15 1.29 8.84 5.56
CA SER A 15 2.41 8.23 4.84
C SER A 15 3.49 9.26 4.55
N HIS A 16 4.76 8.81 4.64
CA HIS A 16 5.95 9.54 4.22
C HIS A 16 6.52 9.01 2.89
N ASN A 17 5.88 7.99 2.30
CA ASN A 17 6.26 7.44 1.00
C ASN A 17 5.62 8.26 -0.13
N PRO A 18 6.41 9.00 -0.95
CA PRO A 18 5.87 9.87 -2.00
C PRO A 18 5.04 9.13 -3.05
N GLY A 19 5.40 7.89 -3.35
CA GLY A 19 4.66 7.05 -4.30
C GLY A 19 3.26 6.73 -3.80
N LYS A 20 3.15 6.29 -2.54
CA LYS A 20 1.86 6.01 -1.90
C LYS A 20 0.99 7.26 -1.77
N VAL A 21 1.58 8.37 -1.33
CA VAL A 21 0.86 9.65 -1.17
C VAL A 21 0.29 10.10 -2.51
N ARG A 22 1.06 9.99 -3.60
CA ARG A 22 0.61 10.34 -4.95
C ARG A 22 -0.57 9.47 -5.39
N GLU A 23 -0.43 8.14 -5.31
CA GLU A 23 -1.51 7.21 -5.70
C GLU A 23 -2.79 7.44 -4.89
N ILE A 24 -2.68 7.65 -3.57
CA ILE A 24 -3.83 7.91 -2.71
C ILE A 24 -4.51 9.26 -3.07
N ARG A 25 -3.73 10.30 -3.36
CA ARG A 25 -4.29 11.59 -3.81
C ARG A 25 -5.04 11.47 -5.12
N GLU A 26 -4.49 10.72 -6.09
CA GLU A 26 -5.15 10.47 -7.37
C GLU A 26 -6.47 9.72 -7.19
N LEU A 27 -6.49 8.70 -6.33
CA LEU A 27 -7.70 7.94 -5.99
C LEU A 27 -8.75 8.80 -5.26
N LEU A 28 -8.33 9.73 -4.40
CA LEU A 28 -9.22 10.62 -3.64
C LEU A 28 -9.70 11.85 -4.43
N ALA A 29 -9.10 12.15 -5.59
CA ALA A 29 -9.41 13.35 -6.37
C ALA A 29 -10.91 13.53 -6.72
N PRO A 30 -11.70 12.45 -6.98
CA PRO A 30 -13.14 12.59 -7.22
C PRO A 30 -13.98 12.94 -5.98
N TYR A 31 -13.40 12.84 -4.79
CA TYR A 31 -14.11 13.01 -3.52
C TYR A 31 -13.75 14.36 -2.89
N SER A 32 -14.74 15.00 -2.24
CA SER A 32 -14.58 16.33 -1.61
C SER A 32 -13.79 16.27 -0.31
N ALA A 33 -12.50 15.80 -0.39
CA ALA A 33 -11.60 15.76 0.75
C ALA A 33 -10.47 16.77 0.58
N ASP A 34 -10.19 17.56 1.63
CA ASP A 34 -8.98 18.41 1.72
C ASP A 34 -7.80 17.54 2.17
N VAL A 35 -7.08 16.98 1.17
CA VAL A 35 -6.05 15.98 1.39
C VAL A 35 -4.69 16.62 1.70
N ILE A 36 -4.17 16.35 2.90
CA ILE A 36 -2.83 16.73 3.34
C ILE A 36 -2.05 15.49 3.79
N SER A 37 -0.75 15.41 3.54
CA SER A 37 0.06 14.28 4.00
C SER A 37 0.62 14.50 5.41
N ALA A 38 0.96 13.41 6.11
CA ALA A 38 1.64 13.46 7.39
C ALA A 38 3.00 14.20 7.29
N GLY A 39 3.70 14.04 6.17
CA GLY A 39 4.96 14.77 5.92
C GLY A 39 4.78 16.28 5.80
N GLU A 40 3.68 16.76 5.21
CA GLU A 40 3.36 18.20 5.12
C GLU A 40 2.94 18.80 6.47
N LEU A 41 2.53 17.95 7.43
CA LEU A 41 2.21 18.33 8.80
C LEU A 41 3.37 18.09 9.77
N ASP A 42 4.55 17.68 9.29
CA ASP A 42 5.70 17.30 10.13
C ASP A 42 5.36 16.27 11.22
N LEU A 43 4.39 15.38 10.96
CA LEU A 43 4.03 14.33 11.88
C LEU A 43 5.10 13.22 11.89
N PRO A 44 5.45 12.69 13.07
CA PRO A 44 6.39 11.58 13.14
C PRO A 44 5.80 10.31 12.51
N GLU A 45 6.67 9.51 11.88
CA GLU A 45 6.30 8.17 11.43
C GLU A 45 6.34 7.22 12.63
N PRO A 46 5.21 6.59 13.02
CA PRO A 46 5.21 5.66 14.14
C PRO A 46 5.97 4.37 13.79
N GLU A 47 6.57 3.74 14.79
CA GLU A 47 7.16 2.42 14.63
C GLU A 47 6.08 1.37 14.33
N GLU A 48 6.26 0.61 13.27
CA GLU A 48 5.35 -0.48 12.89
C GLU A 48 5.64 -1.72 13.75
N THR A 49 4.84 -1.93 14.76
CA THR A 49 4.94 -3.05 15.72
C THR A 49 3.91 -4.15 15.47
N GLY A 50 3.01 -3.93 14.51
CA GLY A 50 1.98 -4.90 14.14
C GLY A 50 2.56 -6.13 13.43
N THR A 51 1.85 -7.24 13.54
CA THR A 51 2.20 -8.52 12.89
C THR A 51 1.41 -8.78 11.61
N THR A 52 0.54 -7.86 11.22
CA THR A 52 -0.29 -7.91 10.00
C THR A 52 -0.31 -6.54 9.33
N PHE A 53 -0.63 -6.51 8.03
CA PHE A 53 -0.84 -5.26 7.30
C PHE A 53 -1.95 -4.41 7.94
N THR A 54 -3.06 -5.04 8.33
CA THR A 54 -4.17 -4.37 9.03
C THR A 54 -3.70 -3.70 10.32
N ALA A 55 -2.99 -4.42 11.19
CA ALA A 55 -2.53 -3.88 12.47
C ALA A 55 -1.57 -2.69 12.28
N ASN A 56 -0.68 -2.74 11.28
CA ASN A 56 0.21 -1.62 10.98
C ASN A 56 -0.53 -0.43 10.36
N ALA A 57 -1.50 -0.68 9.46
CA ALA A 57 -2.31 0.39 8.88
C ALA A 57 -3.14 1.11 9.97
N GLU A 58 -3.78 0.37 10.88
CA GLU A 58 -4.52 0.93 12.02
C GLU A 58 -3.62 1.75 12.94
N LEU A 59 -2.46 1.22 13.29
CA LEU A 59 -1.48 1.92 14.13
C LEU A 59 -1.09 3.28 13.51
N LYS A 60 -0.76 3.30 12.23
CA LYS A 60 -0.37 4.53 11.51
C LYS A 60 -1.53 5.51 11.39
N ALA A 61 -2.73 5.02 11.05
CA ALA A 61 -3.91 5.86 10.90
C ALA A 61 -4.30 6.52 12.23
N LEU A 62 -4.34 5.74 13.33
CA LEU A 62 -4.64 6.24 14.65
C LEU A 62 -3.63 7.27 15.13
N ALA A 63 -2.33 7.00 14.95
CA ALA A 63 -1.28 7.95 15.35
C ALA A 63 -1.45 9.30 14.62
N ALA A 64 -1.70 9.29 13.32
CA ALA A 64 -1.92 10.51 12.55
C ALA A 64 -3.25 11.20 12.91
N ALA A 65 -4.33 10.45 13.13
CA ALA A 65 -5.63 11.01 13.50
C ALA A 65 -5.58 11.72 14.84
N LEU A 66 -4.93 11.12 15.85
CA LEU A 66 -4.77 11.71 17.18
C LEU A 66 -3.85 12.94 17.14
N ALA A 67 -2.73 12.87 16.42
CA ALA A 67 -1.76 13.97 16.34
C ALA A 67 -2.30 15.18 15.58
N SER A 68 -3.11 14.98 14.54
CA SER A 68 -3.67 16.04 13.70
C SER A 68 -5.06 16.51 14.14
N ASN A 69 -5.70 15.79 15.06
CA ASN A 69 -7.12 15.95 15.42
C ASN A 69 -8.04 15.99 14.17
N SER A 70 -7.72 15.15 13.19
CA SER A 70 -8.46 15.05 11.91
C SER A 70 -8.60 13.58 11.52
N VAL A 71 -9.53 13.29 10.62
CA VAL A 71 -9.61 11.93 10.05
C VAL A 71 -8.32 11.62 9.28
N ALA A 72 -7.78 10.43 9.45
CA ALA A 72 -6.55 10.02 8.79
C ALA A 72 -6.73 8.70 8.04
N LEU A 73 -6.10 8.61 6.88
CA LEU A 73 -6.04 7.42 6.04
C LEU A 73 -4.59 6.90 6.01
N ALA A 74 -4.38 5.68 6.44
CA ALA A 74 -3.10 5.00 6.34
C ALA A 74 -3.16 3.83 5.37
N ASP A 75 -2.02 3.57 4.75
CA ASP A 75 -1.75 2.41 3.91
C ASP A 75 -0.62 1.59 4.54
N ASP A 76 -0.88 0.29 4.72
CA ASP A 76 0.20 -0.69 4.88
C ASP A 76 0.11 -1.73 3.77
N SER A 77 1.21 -1.93 3.05
CA SER A 77 1.22 -2.75 1.84
C SER A 77 2.55 -3.40 1.61
N GLY A 78 2.53 -4.55 0.96
CA GLY A 78 3.73 -5.28 0.62
C GLY A 78 3.52 -6.38 -0.39
N LEU A 79 4.63 -6.99 -0.79
CA LEU A 79 4.68 -8.15 -1.65
C LEU A 79 4.81 -9.42 -0.80
N ALA A 80 3.96 -10.41 -1.07
CA ALA A 80 4.02 -11.73 -0.50
C ALA A 80 4.39 -12.74 -1.59
N VAL A 81 5.45 -13.54 -1.36
CA VAL A 81 5.96 -14.53 -2.30
C VAL A 81 5.68 -15.92 -1.76
N SER A 82 4.84 -16.70 -2.43
CA SER A 82 4.36 -18.00 -1.92
C SER A 82 5.47 -18.97 -1.57
N ALA A 83 6.50 -19.09 -2.43
CA ALA A 83 7.63 -19.98 -2.21
C ALA A 83 8.58 -19.52 -1.06
N LEU A 84 8.36 -18.34 -0.49
CA LEU A 84 9.11 -17.78 0.63
C LEU A 84 8.22 -17.62 1.88
N ASP A 85 7.19 -18.44 2.05
CA ASP A 85 6.24 -18.36 3.16
C ASP A 85 5.66 -16.94 3.34
N ASP A 86 5.26 -16.33 2.22
CA ASP A 86 4.74 -14.97 2.10
C ASP A 86 5.72 -13.84 2.49
N ALA A 87 7.03 -14.15 2.66
CA ALA A 87 8.02 -13.10 2.78
C ALA A 87 8.19 -12.34 1.43
N PRO A 88 8.55 -11.04 1.44
CA PRO A 88 8.84 -10.18 2.60
C PRO A 88 7.60 -9.73 3.38
N GLY A 89 6.38 -9.79 2.84
CA GLY A 89 5.14 -9.44 3.52
C GLY A 89 5.20 -8.04 4.16
N ILE A 90 4.88 -7.93 5.44
CA ILE A 90 4.94 -6.67 6.20
C ILE A 90 6.36 -6.07 6.28
N TYR A 91 7.39 -6.83 5.95
CA TYR A 91 8.78 -6.36 5.93
C TYR A 91 9.23 -5.85 4.55
N SER A 92 8.31 -5.70 3.59
CA SER A 92 8.61 -5.30 2.21
C SER A 92 9.47 -4.04 2.12
N ALA A 93 9.14 -2.99 2.85
CA ALA A 93 9.93 -1.76 2.88
C ALA A 93 11.27 -1.95 3.63
N ARG A 94 11.32 -2.82 4.65
CA ARG A 94 12.53 -3.09 5.43
C ARG A 94 13.59 -3.84 4.63
N TRP A 95 13.17 -4.70 3.68
CA TRP A 95 14.11 -5.40 2.79
C TRP A 95 14.85 -4.45 1.84
N ALA A 96 14.29 -3.29 1.55
CA ALA A 96 14.93 -2.23 0.79
C ALA A 96 15.94 -1.39 1.63
N GLY A 97 16.02 -1.65 2.94
CA GLY A 97 16.91 -0.97 3.85
C GLY A 97 16.59 0.49 4.11
N PRO A 98 17.42 1.19 4.90
CA PRO A 98 17.20 2.60 5.26
C PRO A 98 17.21 3.56 4.06
N ALA A 99 17.96 3.21 3.00
CA ALA A 99 18.02 3.97 1.76
C ALA A 99 16.77 3.78 0.87
N LYS A 100 15.87 2.85 1.24
CA LYS A 100 14.70 2.44 0.43
C LYS A 100 15.09 2.02 -0.99
N ASP A 101 16.20 1.28 -1.10
CA ASP A 101 16.72 0.75 -2.35
C ASP A 101 16.02 -0.58 -2.68
N PHE A 102 15.01 -0.51 -3.51
CA PHE A 102 14.24 -1.69 -3.90
C PHE A 102 14.99 -2.62 -4.86
N ASP A 103 16.06 -2.19 -5.52
CA ASP A 103 16.91 -3.10 -6.30
C ASP A 103 17.57 -4.13 -5.38
N VAL A 104 18.01 -3.72 -4.20
CA VAL A 104 18.54 -4.63 -3.16
C VAL A 104 17.47 -5.62 -2.70
N ALA A 105 16.24 -5.14 -2.46
CA ALA A 105 15.13 -5.99 -2.04
C ALA A 105 14.73 -7.01 -3.13
N MET A 106 14.68 -6.60 -4.38
CA MET A 106 14.36 -7.48 -5.52
C MET A 106 15.45 -8.53 -5.77
N GLU A 107 16.74 -8.16 -5.65
CA GLU A 107 17.85 -9.12 -5.77
C GLU A 107 17.86 -10.11 -4.59
N ARG A 108 17.47 -9.67 -3.39
CA ARG A 108 17.27 -10.56 -2.25
C ARG A 108 16.17 -11.60 -2.52
N ILE A 109 15.00 -11.18 -3.02
CA ILE A 109 13.93 -12.11 -3.42
C ILE A 109 14.45 -13.12 -4.43
N LYS A 110 15.13 -12.66 -5.49
CA LYS A 110 15.69 -13.54 -6.52
C LYS A 110 16.67 -14.56 -5.95
N THR A 111 17.53 -14.13 -5.02
CA THR A 111 18.52 -15.00 -4.38
C THR A 111 17.86 -16.04 -3.48
N GLU A 112 16.91 -15.62 -2.62
CA GLU A 112 16.20 -16.53 -1.72
C GLU A 112 15.28 -17.49 -2.48
N LEU A 113 14.68 -17.03 -3.57
CA LEU A 113 13.81 -17.83 -4.43
C LEU A 113 14.60 -18.90 -5.22
N GLY A 114 15.84 -18.58 -5.64
CA GLY A 114 16.72 -19.49 -6.37
C GLY A 114 16.01 -20.15 -7.57
N ASP A 115 16.11 -21.48 -7.64
CA ASP A 115 15.50 -22.30 -8.68
C ASP A 115 14.10 -22.82 -8.33
N ALA A 116 13.43 -22.25 -7.31
CA ALA A 116 12.07 -22.64 -6.95
C ALA A 116 11.15 -22.54 -8.18
N PRO A 117 10.38 -23.60 -8.49
CA PRO A 117 9.49 -23.59 -9.67
C PRO A 117 8.27 -22.69 -9.45
N ASP A 118 7.84 -22.53 -8.21
CA ASP A 118 6.74 -21.62 -7.87
C ASP A 118 7.22 -20.18 -7.84
N ARG A 119 6.67 -19.37 -8.74
CA ARG A 119 6.93 -17.94 -8.87
C ARG A 119 5.71 -17.11 -8.49
N SER A 120 4.69 -17.74 -7.92
CA SER A 120 3.47 -17.04 -7.53
C SER A 120 3.74 -16.04 -6.42
N ALA A 121 3.12 -14.89 -6.55
CA ALA A 121 3.21 -13.79 -5.59
C ALA A 121 1.92 -12.98 -5.62
N HIS A 122 1.71 -12.21 -4.58
CA HIS A 122 0.60 -11.26 -4.55
C HIS A 122 1.00 -9.99 -3.79
N PHE A 123 0.47 -8.86 -4.23
CA PHE A 123 0.50 -7.64 -3.43
C PHE A 123 -0.71 -7.58 -2.52
N VAL A 124 -0.50 -7.11 -1.30
CA VAL A 124 -1.56 -6.80 -0.33
C VAL A 124 -1.50 -5.32 0.01
N CYS A 125 -2.65 -4.70 0.17
CA CYS A 125 -2.80 -3.35 0.72
C CYS A 125 -3.90 -3.36 1.77
N ALA A 126 -3.59 -2.95 2.99
CA ALA A 126 -4.58 -2.61 4.00
C ALA A 126 -4.70 -1.08 4.06
N LEU A 127 -5.91 -0.57 3.81
CA LEU A 127 -6.26 0.84 3.97
C LEU A 127 -7.11 1.01 5.23
N THR A 128 -6.66 1.86 6.14
CA THR A 128 -7.41 2.19 7.36
C THR A 128 -7.77 3.65 7.39
N LEU A 129 -9.06 3.93 7.55
CA LEU A 129 -9.58 5.25 7.90
C LEU A 129 -9.78 5.30 9.41
N ALA A 130 -9.15 6.25 10.10
CA ALA A 130 -9.22 6.42 11.54
C ALA A 130 -9.73 7.82 11.91
N TRP A 131 -10.55 7.88 12.94
CA TRP A 131 -11.06 9.12 13.52
C TRP A 131 -10.34 9.45 14.83
N PRO A 132 -10.31 10.74 15.23
CA PRO A 132 -9.64 11.15 16.46
C PRO A 132 -10.22 10.55 17.75
N ASP A 133 -11.43 9.98 17.69
CA ASP A 133 -12.06 9.27 18.83
C ASP A 133 -11.62 7.81 18.98
N GLY A 134 -10.72 7.34 18.11
CA GLY A 134 -10.18 5.98 18.13
C GLY A 134 -10.94 4.97 17.27
N HIS A 135 -12.01 5.37 16.56
CA HIS A 135 -12.71 4.49 15.64
C HIS A 135 -11.88 4.23 14.37
N CYS A 136 -11.87 2.99 13.90
CA CYS A 136 -11.19 2.59 12.66
C CYS A 136 -12.12 1.80 11.74
N GLU A 137 -11.95 2.00 10.44
CA GLU A 137 -12.53 1.20 9.36
C GLU A 137 -11.40 0.73 8.44
N THR A 138 -11.18 -0.58 8.33
CA THR A 138 -10.06 -1.16 7.58
C THR A 138 -10.54 -2.05 6.44
N PHE A 139 -9.93 -1.88 5.27
CA PHE A 139 -10.26 -2.62 4.05
C PHE A 139 -8.98 -3.15 3.41
N GLU A 140 -8.97 -4.44 3.10
CA GLU A 140 -7.84 -5.07 2.40
C GLU A 140 -8.16 -5.29 0.93
N GLY A 141 -7.15 -5.06 0.10
CA GLY A 141 -7.15 -5.37 -1.31
C GLY A 141 -5.93 -6.19 -1.69
N THR A 142 -6.10 -7.05 -2.70
CA THR A 142 -5.07 -7.98 -3.15
C THR A 142 -5.04 -8.04 -4.67
N VAL A 143 -3.84 -8.16 -5.24
CA VAL A 143 -3.65 -8.51 -6.65
C VAL A 143 -2.67 -9.67 -6.76
N HIS A 144 -3.09 -10.72 -7.44
CA HIS A 144 -2.28 -11.92 -7.68
C HIS A 144 -1.47 -11.79 -8.95
N GLY A 145 -0.34 -12.47 -9.01
CA GLY A 145 0.55 -12.48 -10.17
C GLY A 145 1.71 -13.44 -10.01
N THR A 146 2.72 -13.23 -10.83
CA THR A 146 3.95 -14.03 -10.85
C THR A 146 5.17 -13.13 -10.90
N LEU A 147 6.29 -13.64 -10.36
CA LEU A 147 7.57 -12.96 -10.39
C LEU A 147 8.33 -13.25 -11.67
N THR A 148 9.01 -12.23 -12.17
CA THR A 148 9.91 -12.31 -13.32
C THR A 148 11.28 -11.72 -13.02
N PHE A 149 12.33 -12.34 -13.55
CA PHE A 149 13.70 -11.83 -13.50
C PHE A 149 14.36 -12.01 -14.88
N PRO A 150 15.21 -11.06 -15.32
CA PRO A 150 15.53 -9.79 -14.65
C PRO A 150 14.33 -8.86 -14.55
N GLN A 151 14.44 -7.83 -13.69
CA GLN A 151 13.44 -6.77 -13.57
C GLN A 151 13.21 -6.05 -14.89
N ARG A 152 11.97 -5.60 -15.15
CA ARG A 152 11.56 -4.93 -16.38
C ARG A 152 10.69 -3.72 -16.11
N GLY A 153 10.89 -2.67 -16.92
CA GLY A 153 10.16 -1.40 -16.79
C GLY A 153 10.80 -0.41 -15.83
N ALA A 154 10.32 0.84 -15.88
CA ALA A 154 10.86 1.94 -15.10
C ALA A 154 9.73 2.81 -14.49
N LEU A 155 8.48 2.40 -14.65
CA LEU A 155 7.33 3.08 -14.08
C LEU A 155 7.02 2.51 -12.67
N GLY A 156 6.15 3.22 -11.94
CA GLY A 156 5.73 2.79 -10.61
C GLY A 156 6.81 2.94 -9.55
N PHE A 157 6.82 2.04 -8.57
CA PHE A 157 7.77 2.03 -7.45
C PHE A 157 7.81 0.65 -6.77
N GLY A 158 8.76 0.47 -5.86
CA GLY A 158 8.86 -0.75 -5.06
C GLY A 158 9.21 -1.98 -5.89
N TYR A 159 8.43 -3.04 -5.74
CA TYR A 159 8.62 -4.32 -6.43
C TYR A 159 7.93 -4.39 -7.80
N ASP A 160 7.36 -3.31 -8.30
CA ASP A 160 6.66 -3.27 -9.59
C ASP A 160 7.48 -3.87 -10.76
N PRO A 161 8.83 -3.69 -10.84
CA PRO A 161 9.62 -4.21 -11.94
C PRO A 161 9.74 -5.75 -12.03
N ILE A 162 9.43 -6.46 -10.97
CA ILE A 162 9.49 -7.93 -10.95
C ILE A 162 8.11 -8.61 -10.89
N PHE A 163 7.01 -7.85 -10.84
CA PHE A 163 5.67 -8.38 -10.65
C PHE A 163 4.83 -8.26 -11.93
N ILE A 164 4.41 -9.42 -12.46
CA ILE A 164 3.48 -9.53 -13.59
C ILE A 164 2.12 -9.88 -13.03
N PRO A 165 1.11 -8.99 -13.09
CA PRO A 165 -0.23 -9.28 -12.58
C PRO A 165 -0.91 -10.37 -13.42
N GLU A 166 -1.78 -11.15 -12.80
CA GLU A 166 -2.53 -12.21 -13.43
C GLU A 166 -3.31 -11.70 -14.67
N GLY A 167 -3.29 -12.49 -15.74
CA GLY A 167 -3.92 -12.11 -17.03
C GLY A 167 -3.10 -11.16 -17.90
N HIS A 168 -1.88 -10.79 -17.48
CA HIS A 168 -0.97 -9.91 -18.23
C HIS A 168 0.36 -10.59 -18.53
N SER A 169 1.13 -10.00 -19.46
CA SER A 169 2.48 -10.43 -19.84
C SER A 169 3.57 -9.39 -19.54
N ILE A 170 3.15 -8.22 -19.06
CA ILE A 170 4.03 -7.10 -18.70
C ILE A 170 4.01 -6.89 -17.19
N THR A 171 5.10 -6.34 -16.66
CA THR A 171 5.19 -6.00 -15.23
C THR A 171 4.38 -4.73 -14.92
N PHE A 172 4.12 -4.50 -13.62
CA PHE A 172 3.55 -3.21 -13.18
C PHE A 172 4.44 -2.02 -13.55
N ALA A 173 5.76 -2.20 -13.63
CA ALA A 173 6.68 -1.15 -14.04
C ALA A 173 6.75 -0.92 -15.56
N GLU A 174 6.17 -1.82 -16.37
CA GLU A 174 5.97 -1.64 -17.80
C GLU A 174 4.55 -1.14 -18.14
N MET A 175 3.65 -1.22 -17.15
CA MET A 175 2.23 -0.87 -17.34
C MET A 175 2.01 0.64 -17.22
N ASP A 176 1.10 1.14 -18.05
CA ASP A 176 0.60 2.50 -17.92
C ASP A 176 0.03 2.74 -16.50
N PRO A 177 0.39 3.85 -15.81
CA PRO A 177 -0.06 4.12 -14.45
C PRO A 177 -1.58 4.10 -14.27
N ASP A 178 -2.35 4.62 -15.21
CA ASP A 178 -3.81 4.64 -15.13
C ASP A 178 -4.40 3.22 -15.17
N LYS A 179 -3.80 2.33 -15.97
CA LYS A 179 -4.19 0.91 -16.01
C LYS A 179 -3.84 0.20 -14.71
N LYS A 180 -2.64 0.46 -14.16
CA LYS A 180 -2.23 -0.06 -12.86
C LYS A 180 -3.19 0.39 -11.77
N HIS A 181 -3.58 1.68 -11.75
CA HIS A 181 -4.52 2.24 -10.78
C HIS A 181 -5.92 1.60 -10.81
N GLN A 182 -6.31 1.02 -11.95
CA GLN A 182 -7.62 0.35 -12.08
C GLN A 182 -7.62 -1.07 -11.54
N MET A 183 -6.47 -1.71 -11.36
CA MET A 183 -6.37 -3.12 -11.02
C MET A 183 -5.42 -3.46 -9.87
N SER A 184 -4.77 -2.48 -9.28
CA SER A 184 -3.81 -2.71 -8.19
C SER A 184 -4.50 -3.12 -6.88
N HIS A 185 -3.73 -3.76 -5.99
CA HIS A 185 -4.15 -4.07 -4.63
C HIS A 185 -4.69 -2.84 -3.89
N ARG A 186 -4.07 -1.67 -4.08
CA ARG A 186 -4.52 -0.40 -3.48
C ARG A 186 -5.85 0.05 -4.07
N ALA A 187 -6.05 -0.09 -5.38
CA ALA A 187 -7.32 0.23 -6.03
C ALA A 187 -8.45 -0.66 -5.52
N ASP A 188 -8.21 -1.96 -5.31
CA ASP A 188 -9.20 -2.89 -4.75
C ASP A 188 -9.56 -2.52 -3.30
N ALA A 189 -8.56 -2.27 -2.43
CA ALA A 189 -8.80 -1.81 -1.06
C ALA A 189 -9.56 -0.47 -1.05
N PHE A 190 -9.19 0.46 -1.93
CA PHE A 190 -9.80 1.77 -2.02
C PHE A 190 -11.25 1.72 -2.50
N ALA A 191 -11.58 0.86 -3.47
CA ALA A 191 -12.95 0.67 -3.92
C ALA A 191 -13.86 0.19 -2.79
N LYS A 192 -13.38 -0.74 -1.95
CA LYS A 192 -14.10 -1.22 -0.76
C LYS A 192 -14.29 -0.11 0.28
N LEU A 193 -13.24 0.65 0.55
CA LEU A 193 -13.26 1.77 1.49
C LEU A 193 -14.26 2.85 1.03
N VAL A 194 -14.24 3.22 -0.24
CA VAL A 194 -15.16 4.24 -0.80
C VAL A 194 -16.61 3.77 -0.72
N ALA A 195 -16.89 2.53 -1.11
CA ALA A 195 -18.25 1.98 -1.03
C ALA A 195 -18.81 1.97 0.40
N ALA A 196 -17.93 1.81 1.41
CA ALA A 196 -18.34 1.78 2.80
C ALA A 196 -18.39 3.16 3.46
N CYS A 197 -17.40 4.02 3.21
CA CYS A 197 -17.17 5.22 4.00
C CYS A 197 -17.41 6.54 3.27
N PHE A 198 -17.46 6.57 1.93
CA PHE A 198 -17.60 7.81 1.14
C PHE A 198 -18.92 7.91 0.37
N ALA A 199 -19.69 6.84 0.28
CA ALA A 199 -20.94 6.78 -0.50
C ALA A 199 -22.17 7.25 0.29
#